data_94eeedfb5c70b1a4ef48f8a38885010a
#
_entry.id   94eeedfb5c70b1a4ef48f8a38885010a
#
_cell.length_a   1.000
_cell.length_b   1.000
_cell.length_c   1.000
_cell.angle_alpha   90.00
_cell.angle_beta   90.00
_cell.angle_gamma   90.00
#
_symmetry.space_group_name_H-M   'P 1'
#
loop_
_entity.id
_entity.type
_entity.pdbx_description
1 polymer ?
#
loop_
_entity_poly.entity_id
_entity_poly.type
_entity_poly.pdbx_seq_one_letter_code
_entity_poly.pdbx_strand_id
1 'polypeptide(L)'
;MNKFALGSHRVALAAAMALGTVTTMATAASAATLRVTIENLAPINGGFLTPAWVGFHDGTFDLYDRGESLDDFTGLESLVEDGDTSQLTDAFAADNPDGVQATLLSDGPPPLEPGELTSFTLDVDPATNQYFSYASMVIPSNDAFIANGNPLAHEIFDDAGNFLGADFIVLGSEVLDGGTEVNDELPFSTAFLGQQAPDTGIDENGVVTEHPGLTVGTILGTTDSSALNGLPLNFTGADFTAPGYQVARFRIELVDNQVEDVPEPGIILGLVAAGGLVAANRKRKQTA
;
A
#
# COMPACT_ATOMS: atom_id res chain seq x y z
N MET A 1 22.14 -19.37 -96.79
CA MET A 1 22.04 -18.19 -95.99
C MET A 1 21.38 -18.57 -94.70
N ASN A 2 22.15 -18.98 -93.68
CA ASN A 2 21.68 -19.47 -92.40
C ASN A 2 21.73 -18.34 -91.37
N LYS A 3 20.61 -18.08 -90.73
CA LYS A 3 20.53 -17.18 -89.59
C LYS A 3 20.50 -18.05 -88.33
N PHE A 4 21.57 -17.93 -87.48
CA PHE A 4 21.60 -18.47 -86.15
C PHE A 4 20.87 -17.54 -85.17
N ALA A 5 19.91 -18.03 -84.42
CA ALA A 5 19.26 -17.34 -83.29
C ALA A 5 19.91 -17.75 -82.00
N LEU A 6 20.51 -16.79 -81.23
CA LEU A 6 21.02 -16.98 -79.92
C LEU A 6 19.87 -16.90 -78.90
N GLY A 7 19.63 -17.98 -78.20
CA GLY A 7 18.70 -18.00 -77.04
C GLY A 7 19.40 -17.48 -75.81
N SER A 8 18.86 -16.42 -75.23
CA SER A 8 19.28 -15.85 -73.97
C SER A 8 18.56 -16.51 -72.81
N HIS A 9 19.28 -17.28 -72.00
CA HIS A 9 18.77 -17.84 -70.73
C HIS A 9 18.78 -16.75 -69.64
N ARG A 10 17.61 -16.34 -69.23
CA ARG A 10 17.45 -15.48 -68.01
C ARG A 10 17.39 -16.37 -66.78
N VAL A 11 18.43 -16.33 -65.94
CA VAL A 11 18.41 -16.92 -64.60
C VAL A 11 17.70 -15.93 -63.70
N ALA A 12 16.54 -16.31 -63.19
CA ALA A 12 15.80 -15.55 -62.18
C ALA A 12 16.34 -15.96 -60.78
N LEU A 13 17.07 -15.03 -60.15
CA LEU A 13 17.51 -15.18 -58.77
C LEU A 13 16.35 -14.79 -57.86
N ALA A 14 15.68 -15.77 -57.26
CA ALA A 14 14.66 -15.53 -56.22
C ALA A 14 15.34 -15.28 -54.86
N ALA A 15 15.38 -14.02 -54.45
CA ALA A 15 15.79 -13.68 -53.08
C ALA A 15 14.61 -13.92 -52.12
N ALA A 16 14.68 -14.94 -51.29
CA ALA A 16 13.74 -15.19 -50.20
C ALA A 16 14.12 -14.26 -49.04
N MET A 17 13.35 -13.17 -48.85
CA MET A 17 13.41 -12.38 -47.62
C MET A 17 12.70 -13.17 -46.51
N ALA A 18 13.45 -13.73 -45.55
CA ALA A 18 12.92 -14.23 -44.30
C ALA A 18 12.57 -13.00 -43.43
N LEU A 19 11.31 -12.63 -43.36
CA LEU A 19 10.82 -11.72 -42.32
C LEU A 19 10.85 -12.47 -40.99
N GLY A 20 11.87 -12.25 -40.17
CA GLY A 20 11.89 -12.65 -38.79
C GLY A 20 10.89 -11.80 -38.01
N THR A 21 9.73 -12.32 -37.68
CA THR A 21 8.84 -11.72 -36.69
C THR A 21 9.51 -11.87 -35.32
N VAL A 22 10.08 -10.77 -34.79
CA VAL A 22 10.44 -10.65 -33.40
C VAL A 22 9.13 -10.54 -32.63
N THR A 23 8.64 -11.64 -32.13
CA THR A 23 7.60 -11.62 -31.09
C THR A 23 8.27 -11.13 -29.81
N THR A 24 8.09 -9.86 -29.47
CA THR A 24 8.31 -9.40 -28.11
C THR A 24 7.30 -10.10 -27.23
N MET A 25 7.75 -11.10 -26.48
CA MET A 25 6.97 -11.62 -25.37
C MET A 25 6.94 -10.49 -24.33
N ALA A 26 5.81 -9.79 -24.24
CA ALA A 26 5.51 -9.02 -23.05
C ALA A 26 5.49 -10.05 -21.90
N THR A 27 6.48 -10.01 -21.04
CA THR A 27 6.39 -10.68 -19.74
C THR A 27 5.22 -10.02 -19.04
N ALA A 28 4.12 -10.76 -18.83
CA ALA A 28 3.08 -10.30 -17.93
C ALA A 28 3.79 -9.99 -16.60
N ALA A 29 3.65 -8.77 -16.11
CA ALA A 29 4.13 -8.44 -14.77
C ALA A 29 3.43 -9.42 -13.83
N SER A 30 4.22 -10.19 -13.08
CA SER A 30 3.68 -11.11 -12.09
C SER A 30 3.27 -10.28 -10.90
N ALA A 31 2.03 -10.41 -10.45
CA ALA A 31 1.61 -9.79 -9.20
C ALA A 31 2.57 -10.18 -8.07
N ALA A 32 2.97 -9.21 -7.28
CA ALA A 32 3.79 -9.39 -6.09
C ALA A 32 2.87 -9.48 -4.87
N THR A 33 3.04 -10.52 -4.06
CA THR A 33 2.34 -10.61 -2.78
C THR A 33 3.15 -9.90 -1.70
N LEU A 34 2.60 -8.81 -1.15
CA LEU A 34 3.23 -8.03 -0.10
C LEU A 34 2.54 -8.25 1.25
N ARG A 35 3.33 -8.21 2.32
CA ARG A 35 2.83 -8.07 3.69
C ARG A 35 3.06 -6.65 4.15
N VAL A 36 1.98 -5.96 4.55
CA VAL A 36 2.04 -4.67 5.23
C VAL A 36 1.82 -4.89 6.70
N THR A 37 2.69 -4.37 7.54
CA THR A 37 2.58 -4.40 9.00
C THR A 37 2.61 -2.99 9.54
N ILE A 38 1.68 -2.66 10.44
CA ILE A 38 1.72 -1.48 11.30
C ILE A 38 1.92 -1.93 12.74
N GLU A 39 2.81 -1.24 13.46
CA GLU A 39 3.08 -1.43 14.88
C GLU A 39 2.89 -0.09 15.59
N ASN A 40 2.10 -0.03 16.64
CA ASN A 40 1.98 1.15 17.50
C ASN A 40 3.19 1.21 18.44
N LEU A 41 4.07 2.18 18.22
CA LEU A 41 5.30 2.37 18.98
C LEU A 41 5.14 3.35 20.15
N ALA A 42 3.94 3.88 20.39
CA ALA A 42 3.70 4.76 21.53
C ALA A 42 4.15 4.09 22.85
N PRO A 43 4.63 4.87 23.81
CA PRO A 43 4.99 4.33 25.15
C PRO A 43 3.76 3.79 25.88
N ILE A 44 3.97 3.07 26.95
CA ILE A 44 2.89 2.63 27.85
C ILE A 44 2.02 3.82 28.24
N ASN A 45 0.70 3.67 28.11
CA ASN A 45 -0.30 4.73 28.29
C ASN A 45 -0.15 5.87 27.27
N GLY A 46 0.43 5.60 26.12
CA GLY A 46 0.54 6.50 24.98
C GLY A 46 -0.72 6.54 24.11
N GLY A 47 -0.62 7.19 22.96
CA GLY A 47 -1.71 7.28 22.01
C GLY A 47 -2.04 5.93 21.36
N PHE A 48 -3.30 5.76 20.99
CA PHE A 48 -3.78 4.64 20.19
C PHE A 48 -3.88 5.05 18.72
N LEU A 49 -3.96 4.07 17.83
CA LEU A 49 -4.19 4.29 16.41
C LEU A 49 -5.53 3.67 15.99
N THR A 50 -6.34 4.42 15.26
CA THR A 50 -7.52 3.83 14.62
C THR A 50 -7.09 2.84 13.53
N PRO A 51 -8.01 2.03 12.99
CA PRO A 51 -7.70 1.20 11.84
C PRO A 51 -7.03 2.03 10.72
N ALA A 52 -5.81 1.65 10.35
CA ALA A 52 -5.05 2.42 9.38
C ALA A 52 -5.50 2.07 7.96
N TRP A 53 -5.84 3.10 7.17
CA TRP A 53 -5.95 2.96 5.73
C TRP A 53 -4.57 2.89 5.10
N VAL A 54 -4.39 2.00 4.11
CA VAL A 54 -3.18 1.90 3.30
C VAL A 54 -3.54 1.73 1.82
N GLY A 55 -2.76 2.36 0.94
CA GLY A 55 -2.94 2.29 -0.51
C GLY A 55 -1.63 2.15 -1.26
N PHE A 56 -1.64 1.32 -2.32
CA PHE A 56 -0.58 1.22 -3.31
C PHE A 56 -1.09 1.82 -4.62
N HIS A 57 -0.32 2.71 -5.23
CA HIS A 57 -0.73 3.52 -6.39
C HIS A 57 0.47 3.87 -7.28
N ASP A 58 0.21 4.54 -8.40
CA ASP A 58 1.21 4.96 -9.38
C ASP A 58 1.95 6.27 -9.03
N GLY A 59 1.71 6.83 -7.84
CA GLY A 59 2.30 8.09 -7.37
C GLY A 59 1.45 9.33 -7.65
N THR A 60 0.23 9.18 -8.16
CA THR A 60 -0.66 10.31 -8.45
C THR A 60 -1.69 10.59 -7.35
N PHE A 61 -1.87 9.67 -6.40
CA PHE A 61 -2.84 9.83 -5.31
C PHE A 61 -2.23 10.61 -4.15
N ASP A 62 -2.68 11.84 -3.97
CA ASP A 62 -2.28 12.72 -2.89
C ASP A 62 -3.33 12.73 -1.77
N LEU A 63 -2.89 12.57 -0.52
CA LEU A 63 -3.79 12.50 0.64
C LEU A 63 -4.11 13.89 1.20
N TYR A 64 -3.14 14.79 1.23
CA TYR A 64 -3.28 16.14 1.76
C TYR A 64 -2.07 17.01 1.40
N ASP A 65 -2.28 18.32 1.43
CA ASP A 65 -1.23 19.33 1.43
C ASP A 65 -1.25 20.12 2.74
N ARG A 66 -0.07 20.35 3.35
CA ARG A 66 0.01 21.23 4.52
C ARG A 66 -0.34 22.65 4.14
N GLY A 67 -1.23 23.26 4.91
CA GLY A 67 -1.73 24.62 4.67
C GLY A 67 -2.98 24.68 3.79
N GLU A 68 -3.50 23.54 3.36
CA GLU A 68 -4.77 23.41 2.64
C GLU A 68 -5.83 22.76 3.55
N SER A 69 -7.12 22.99 3.27
CA SER A 69 -8.23 22.37 3.99
C SER A 69 -8.39 20.91 3.61
N LEU A 70 -8.80 20.05 4.54
CA LEU A 70 -9.17 18.66 4.25
C LEU A 70 -10.45 18.55 3.42
N ASP A 71 -11.29 19.59 3.34
CA ASP A 71 -12.44 19.62 2.44
C ASP A 71 -12.06 19.42 0.96
N ASP A 72 -10.81 19.72 0.60
CA ASP A 72 -10.28 19.54 -0.74
C ASP A 72 -9.85 18.07 -1.01
N PHE A 73 -9.76 17.24 0.05
CA PHE A 73 -9.30 15.85 -0.01
C PHE A 73 -10.39 14.88 0.43
N THR A 74 -11.15 14.39 -0.53
CA THR A 74 -12.35 13.59 -0.30
C THR A 74 -12.11 12.39 0.61
N GLY A 75 -12.79 12.38 1.78
CA GLY A 75 -12.85 11.27 2.71
C GLY A 75 -11.75 11.23 3.77
N LEU A 76 -10.77 12.13 3.74
CA LEU A 76 -9.76 12.18 4.79
C LEU A 76 -10.33 12.77 6.08
N GLU A 77 -11.24 13.74 6.02
CA GLU A 77 -11.93 14.33 7.17
C GLU A 77 -12.57 13.26 8.07
N SER A 78 -13.43 12.38 7.53
CA SER A 78 -14.04 11.30 8.31
C SER A 78 -13.02 10.34 8.96
N LEU A 79 -11.85 10.17 8.35
CA LEU A 79 -10.79 9.36 8.92
C LEU A 79 -10.13 10.06 10.10
N VAL A 80 -9.85 11.36 9.99
CA VAL A 80 -9.11 12.09 11.03
C VAL A 80 -9.97 12.39 12.25
N GLU A 81 -11.29 12.55 12.10
CA GLU A 81 -12.24 12.82 13.18
C GLU A 81 -12.78 11.55 13.83
N ASP A 82 -13.12 10.56 13.02
CA ASP A 82 -13.88 9.38 13.44
C ASP A 82 -13.13 8.05 13.30
N GLY A 83 -11.98 8.06 12.64
CA GLY A 83 -11.28 6.84 12.26
C GLY A 83 -12.01 6.04 11.18
N ASP A 84 -12.97 6.64 10.47
CA ASP A 84 -13.73 6.01 9.39
C ASP A 84 -12.99 6.09 8.06
N THR A 85 -12.51 4.95 7.58
CA THR A 85 -11.77 4.83 6.32
C THR A 85 -12.67 4.70 5.09
N SER A 86 -13.98 4.64 5.23
CA SER A 86 -14.90 4.27 4.14
C SER A 86 -14.90 5.29 3.00
N GLN A 87 -14.96 6.60 3.31
CA GLN A 87 -14.97 7.66 2.31
C GLN A 87 -13.64 7.76 1.56
N LEU A 88 -12.51 7.62 2.27
CA LEU A 88 -11.19 7.59 1.67
C LEU A 88 -11.01 6.35 0.77
N THR A 89 -11.54 5.20 1.19
CA THR A 89 -11.57 3.97 0.40
C THR A 89 -12.32 4.16 -0.92
N ASP A 90 -13.48 4.81 -0.88
CA ASP A 90 -14.29 5.07 -2.07
C ASP A 90 -13.61 6.09 -3.01
N ALA A 91 -13.02 7.16 -2.46
CA ALA A 91 -12.27 8.16 -3.22
C ALA A 91 -11.04 7.54 -3.91
N PHE A 92 -10.25 6.77 -3.17
CA PHE A 92 -9.09 6.08 -3.73
C PHE A 92 -9.48 5.15 -4.89
N ALA A 93 -10.54 4.35 -4.72
CA ALA A 93 -11.00 3.43 -5.77
C ALA A 93 -11.51 4.16 -7.02
N ALA A 94 -12.08 5.38 -6.86
CA ALA A 94 -12.53 6.19 -7.97
C ALA A 94 -11.37 6.80 -8.77
N ASP A 95 -10.35 7.29 -8.08
CA ASP A 95 -9.22 8.01 -8.68
C ASP A 95 -8.09 7.06 -9.13
N ASN A 96 -7.97 5.90 -8.50
CA ASN A 96 -6.93 4.89 -8.78
C ASN A 96 -7.54 3.52 -9.07
N PRO A 97 -8.14 3.31 -10.24
CA PRO A 97 -8.83 2.06 -10.58
C PRO A 97 -7.90 0.83 -10.62
N ASP A 98 -6.61 1.03 -10.82
CA ASP A 98 -5.58 -0.02 -10.80
C ASP A 98 -4.85 -0.07 -9.44
N GLY A 99 -5.20 0.81 -8.51
CA GLY A 99 -4.63 0.87 -7.16
C GLY A 99 -5.15 -0.27 -6.26
N VAL A 100 -4.34 -0.64 -5.29
CA VAL A 100 -4.67 -1.69 -4.30
C VAL A 100 -4.65 -1.08 -2.91
N GLN A 101 -5.71 -1.30 -2.13
CA GLN A 101 -5.85 -0.72 -0.80
C GLN A 101 -6.39 -1.72 0.22
N ALA A 102 -6.18 -1.41 1.49
CA ALA A 102 -6.77 -2.11 2.62
C ALA A 102 -6.91 -1.21 3.85
N THR A 103 -7.83 -1.59 4.75
CA THR A 103 -7.86 -1.07 6.12
C THR A 103 -7.25 -2.12 7.04
N LEU A 104 -6.17 -1.75 7.74
CA LEU A 104 -5.48 -2.62 8.68
C LEU A 104 -6.21 -2.59 10.02
N LEU A 105 -6.91 -3.67 10.32
CA LEU A 105 -7.64 -3.85 11.58
C LEU A 105 -6.71 -4.53 12.60
N SER A 106 -6.82 -4.16 13.88
CA SER A 106 -6.19 -4.91 14.97
C SER A 106 -6.73 -6.34 15.03
N ASP A 107 -5.95 -7.28 15.56
CA ASP A 107 -6.42 -8.66 15.81
C ASP A 107 -7.50 -8.72 16.92
N GLY A 108 -7.60 -7.68 17.72
CA GLY A 108 -8.65 -7.42 18.71
C GLY A 108 -9.66 -6.38 18.23
N PRO A 109 -10.55 -5.93 19.11
CA PRO A 109 -11.39 -4.78 18.81
C PRO A 109 -10.50 -3.53 18.63
N PRO A 110 -10.81 -2.64 17.65
CA PRO A 110 -10.08 -1.41 17.45
C PRO A 110 -10.24 -0.49 18.69
N PRO A 111 -9.32 0.45 18.93
CA PRO A 111 -8.13 0.81 18.16
C PRO A 111 -6.90 -0.05 18.46
N LEU A 112 -5.78 0.16 17.75
CA LEU A 112 -4.50 -0.49 17.98
C LEU A 112 -3.80 0.17 19.19
N GLU A 113 -3.60 -0.60 20.24
CA GLU A 113 -3.01 -0.11 21.52
C GLU A 113 -1.47 -0.03 21.43
N PRO A 114 -0.81 0.76 22.33
CA PRO A 114 0.64 0.80 22.41
C PRO A 114 1.29 -0.57 22.57
N GLY A 115 2.23 -0.89 21.67
CA GLY A 115 2.94 -2.16 21.61
C GLY A 115 2.22 -3.26 20.83
N GLU A 116 1.02 -3.02 20.33
CA GLU A 116 0.33 -3.93 19.42
C GLU A 116 0.77 -3.73 17.97
N LEU A 117 0.63 -4.76 17.18
CA LEU A 117 0.85 -4.74 15.75
C LEU A 117 -0.26 -5.51 15.02
N THR A 118 -0.49 -5.13 13.78
CA THR A 118 -1.34 -5.89 12.86
C THR A 118 -0.71 -5.95 11.48
N SER A 119 -1.07 -6.96 10.70
CA SER A 119 -0.56 -7.10 9.34
C SER A 119 -1.61 -7.64 8.38
N PHE A 120 -1.50 -7.26 7.13
CA PHE A 120 -2.34 -7.73 6.04
C PHE A 120 -1.49 -8.13 4.84
N THR A 121 -1.99 -9.03 4.01
CA THR A 121 -1.31 -9.47 2.80
C THR A 121 -2.13 -9.05 1.59
N LEU A 122 -1.46 -8.43 0.60
CA LEU A 122 -2.05 -7.87 -0.61
C LEU A 122 -1.28 -8.35 -1.84
N ASP A 123 -2.00 -8.61 -2.92
CA ASP A 123 -1.40 -8.82 -4.24
C ASP A 123 -1.43 -7.50 -5.02
N VAL A 124 -0.28 -7.04 -5.47
CA VAL A 124 -0.10 -5.77 -6.18
C VAL A 124 0.61 -5.98 -7.51
N ASP A 125 0.29 -5.17 -8.52
CA ASP A 125 1.03 -5.11 -9.77
C ASP A 125 2.17 -4.08 -9.65
N PRO A 126 3.45 -4.49 -9.73
CA PRO A 126 4.58 -3.56 -9.62
C PRO A 126 4.59 -2.45 -10.68
N ALA A 127 3.88 -2.62 -11.79
CA ALA A 127 3.85 -1.62 -12.86
C ALA A 127 2.90 -0.45 -12.58
N THR A 128 1.88 -0.65 -11.74
CA THR A 128 0.85 0.35 -11.43
C THR A 128 0.77 0.71 -9.95
N ASN A 129 1.51 0.01 -9.09
CA ASN A 129 1.45 0.16 -7.64
C ASN A 129 2.86 0.37 -7.06
N GLN A 130 3.59 1.35 -7.61
CA GLN A 130 4.98 1.62 -7.26
C GLN A 130 5.14 2.33 -5.91
N TYR A 131 4.13 3.07 -5.46
CA TYR A 131 4.18 3.91 -4.27
C TYR A 131 3.17 3.47 -3.22
N PHE A 132 3.48 3.77 -1.97
CA PHE A 132 2.66 3.44 -0.81
C PHE A 132 2.26 4.69 -0.05
N SER A 133 0.98 4.77 0.30
CA SER A 133 0.42 5.80 1.19
C SER A 133 -0.32 5.18 2.36
N TYR A 134 -0.40 5.93 3.46
CA TYR A 134 -1.07 5.52 4.68
C TYR A 134 -1.75 6.70 5.37
N ALA A 135 -2.81 6.41 6.13
CA ALA A 135 -3.44 7.37 7.04
C ALA A 135 -4.07 6.64 8.24
N SER A 136 -3.98 7.24 9.43
CA SER A 136 -4.64 6.76 10.65
C SER A 136 -4.83 7.92 11.62
N MET A 137 -6.00 8.00 12.26
CA MET A 137 -6.24 8.93 13.35
C MET A 137 -5.43 8.53 14.58
N VAL A 138 -4.98 9.50 15.36
CA VAL A 138 -4.27 9.32 16.63
C VAL A 138 -5.22 9.63 17.79
N ILE A 139 -5.47 8.66 18.66
CA ILE A 139 -6.32 8.82 19.84
C ILE A 139 -5.43 8.98 21.07
N PRO A 140 -5.78 9.87 22.01
CA PRO A 140 -6.97 10.73 22.09
C PRO A 140 -6.75 12.07 21.38
N SER A 141 -7.61 12.44 20.49
CA SER A 141 -7.66 13.78 19.87
C SER A 141 -9.00 13.97 19.18
N ASN A 142 -9.28 15.19 18.73
CA ASN A 142 -10.42 15.48 17.89
C ASN A 142 -10.15 15.06 16.45
N ASP A 143 -9.03 15.52 15.86
CA ASP A 143 -8.69 15.32 14.46
C ASP A 143 -7.17 15.14 14.21
N ALA A 144 -6.41 14.70 15.25
CA ALA A 144 -5.00 14.40 15.05
C ALA A 144 -4.81 13.11 14.24
N PHE A 145 -3.89 13.14 13.30
CA PHE A 145 -3.61 11.98 12.45
C PHE A 145 -2.15 11.84 12.03
N ILE A 146 -1.82 10.69 11.48
CA ILE A 146 -0.57 10.41 10.78
C ILE A 146 -0.89 10.00 9.34
N ALA A 147 -0.20 10.59 8.37
CA ALA A 147 -0.29 10.25 6.94
C ALA A 147 0.94 10.75 6.19
N ASN A 148 1.16 10.31 4.96
CA ASN A 148 2.15 10.91 4.07
C ASN A 148 1.49 11.87 3.08
N GLY A 149 1.86 13.17 3.12
CA GLY A 149 1.38 14.19 2.19
C GLY A 149 2.20 14.31 0.89
N ASN A 150 3.19 13.45 0.70
CA ASN A 150 3.91 13.34 -0.56
C ASN A 150 3.64 11.97 -1.15
N PRO A 151 2.87 11.87 -2.25
CA PRO A 151 2.52 10.58 -2.85
C PRO A 151 3.72 9.75 -3.32
N LEU A 152 4.88 10.38 -3.48
CA LEU A 152 6.13 9.72 -3.88
C LEU A 152 7.06 9.40 -2.70
N ALA A 153 6.61 9.58 -1.46
CA ALA A 153 7.48 9.42 -0.27
C ALA A 153 7.99 7.99 -0.07
N HIS A 154 7.19 7.00 -0.40
CA HIS A 154 7.50 5.59 -0.16
C HIS A 154 7.42 4.80 -1.46
N GLU A 155 8.53 4.76 -2.19
CA GLU A 155 8.68 3.95 -3.40
C GLU A 155 8.90 2.49 -3.00
N ILE A 156 8.00 1.60 -3.42
CA ILE A 156 7.99 0.16 -3.08
C ILE A 156 8.55 -0.69 -4.21
N PHE A 157 8.39 -0.22 -5.44
CA PHE A 157 8.99 -0.84 -6.63
C PHE A 157 9.65 0.22 -7.50
N ASP A 158 10.82 -0.09 -8.05
CA ASP A 158 11.48 0.77 -9.02
C ASP A 158 10.80 0.70 -10.42
N ASP A 159 11.25 1.56 -11.35
CA ASP A 159 10.74 1.60 -12.73
C ASP A 159 10.87 0.26 -13.49
N ALA A 160 11.72 -0.64 -13.03
CA ALA A 160 11.91 -1.97 -13.61
C ALA A 160 11.03 -3.05 -12.92
N GLY A 161 10.25 -2.67 -11.90
CA GLY A 161 9.41 -3.56 -11.11
C GLY A 161 10.17 -4.37 -10.07
N ASN A 162 11.40 -3.98 -9.73
CA ASN A 162 12.12 -4.63 -8.63
C ASN A 162 11.60 -4.13 -7.30
N PHE A 163 11.40 -5.05 -6.36
CA PHE A 163 10.94 -4.73 -5.02
C PHE A 163 12.02 -4.02 -4.21
N LEU A 164 11.70 -2.85 -3.67
CA LEU A 164 12.53 -2.06 -2.77
C LEU A 164 12.12 -2.27 -1.31
N GLY A 165 10.82 -2.41 -1.06
CA GLY A 165 10.23 -2.50 0.26
C GLY A 165 10.30 -1.21 1.04
N ALA A 166 9.75 -1.22 2.26
CA ALA A 166 9.86 -0.09 3.18
C ALA A 166 9.90 -0.55 4.64
N ASP A 167 10.64 0.18 5.45
CA ASP A 167 10.68 0.05 6.91
C ASP A 167 10.98 1.42 7.50
N PHE A 168 9.96 2.09 8.05
CA PHE A 168 10.10 3.45 8.56
C PHE A 168 9.26 3.67 9.83
N ILE A 169 9.66 4.67 10.60
CA ILE A 169 9.00 5.08 11.85
C ILE A 169 8.42 6.47 11.64
N VAL A 170 7.17 6.62 12.05
CA VAL A 170 6.49 7.92 12.17
C VAL A 170 6.71 8.45 13.58
N LEU A 171 7.27 9.65 13.66
CA LEU A 171 7.59 10.30 14.93
C LEU A 171 6.41 11.15 15.43
N GLY A 172 6.40 11.47 16.72
CA GLY A 172 5.39 12.38 17.28
C GLY A 172 5.40 13.77 16.67
N SER A 173 6.57 14.25 16.19
CA SER A 173 6.67 15.51 15.43
C SER A 173 6.05 15.47 14.02
N GLU A 174 5.62 14.31 13.58
CA GLU A 174 4.94 14.10 12.30
C GLU A 174 3.42 13.92 12.45
N VAL A 175 2.92 14.00 13.70
CA VAL A 175 1.48 14.05 13.96
C VAL A 175 0.93 15.38 13.45
N LEU A 176 -0.15 15.29 12.69
CA LEU A 176 -0.82 16.38 12.05
C LEU A 176 -2.13 16.70 12.76
N ASP A 177 -2.52 17.94 12.66
CA ASP A 177 -3.81 18.53 13.00
C ASP A 177 -4.59 18.64 11.69
N GLY A 178 -5.79 18.07 11.65
CA GLY A 178 -6.67 18.14 10.47
C GLY A 178 -7.20 19.55 10.21
N GLY A 179 -7.30 20.37 11.28
CA GLY A 179 -7.92 21.68 11.24
C GLY A 179 -9.42 21.62 10.97
N THR A 180 -10.02 20.47 11.13
CA THR A 180 -11.45 20.23 10.93
C THR A 180 -12.22 20.50 12.20
N GLU A 181 -11.72 20.05 13.34
CA GLU A 181 -12.32 20.25 14.66
C GLU A 181 -11.40 21.04 15.61
N VAL A 182 -12.01 21.84 16.50
CA VAL A 182 -11.27 22.56 17.55
C VAL A 182 -10.61 21.56 18.49
N ASN A 183 -9.31 21.69 18.72
CA ASN A 183 -8.50 20.86 19.63
C ASN A 183 -8.88 21.07 21.11
N ASP A 184 -10.08 20.68 21.52
CA ASP A 184 -10.57 20.78 22.90
C ASP A 184 -10.36 19.47 23.69
N GLU A 185 -10.20 18.34 23.01
CA GLU A 185 -9.96 16.99 23.55
C GLU A 185 -10.96 16.62 24.64
N LEU A 186 -12.21 17.02 24.49
CA LEU A 186 -13.28 16.64 25.39
C LEU A 186 -13.80 15.25 25.01
N PRO A 187 -14.13 14.39 25.99
CA PRO A 187 -14.55 13.01 25.68
C PRO A 187 -15.73 12.90 24.73
N PHE A 188 -16.65 13.86 24.71
CA PHE A 188 -17.83 13.81 23.85
C PHE A 188 -17.55 14.16 22.38
N SER A 189 -16.44 14.85 22.10
CA SER A 189 -15.96 15.20 20.77
C SER A 189 -14.76 14.38 20.31
N THR A 190 -14.43 13.32 21.04
CA THR A 190 -13.28 12.48 20.74
C THR A 190 -13.75 11.08 20.40
N ALA A 191 -13.39 10.61 19.21
CA ALA A 191 -13.70 9.26 18.75
C ALA A 191 -13.23 8.19 19.76
N PHE A 192 -14.03 7.13 19.90
CA PHE A 192 -13.79 6.01 20.81
C PHE A 192 -13.82 6.31 22.32
N LEU A 193 -13.93 7.57 22.75
CA LEU A 193 -13.96 7.93 24.16
C LEU A 193 -15.35 8.22 24.70
N GLY A 194 -16.08 9.12 24.09
CA GLY A 194 -17.40 9.53 24.56
C GLY A 194 -18.29 10.07 23.44
N GLN A 195 -17.74 10.23 22.27
CA GLN A 195 -18.48 10.62 21.07
C GLN A 195 -19.66 9.67 20.82
N GLN A 196 -20.82 10.22 20.53
CA GLN A 196 -22.06 9.45 20.38
C GLN A 196 -22.48 9.30 18.91
N ALA A 197 -21.95 10.12 18.04
CA ALA A 197 -22.17 10.10 16.59
C ALA A 197 -20.94 10.67 15.88
N PRO A 198 -20.70 10.32 14.63
CA PRO A 198 -19.67 10.96 13.83
C PRO A 198 -19.88 12.48 13.77
N ASP A 199 -18.79 13.23 13.55
CA ASP A 199 -18.80 14.68 13.34
C ASP A 199 -19.55 15.41 14.49
N THR A 200 -19.05 15.24 15.73
CA THR A 200 -19.68 15.83 16.93
C THR A 200 -18.80 16.86 17.63
N GLY A 201 -17.67 17.22 17.08
CA GLY A 201 -16.81 18.27 17.58
C GLY A 201 -17.33 19.69 17.30
N ILE A 202 -16.47 20.66 17.46
CA ILE A 202 -16.72 22.07 17.06
C ILE A 202 -15.91 22.33 15.81
N ASP A 203 -16.57 22.60 14.69
CA ASP A 203 -15.92 22.90 13.42
C ASP A 203 -14.91 24.04 13.56
N GLU A 204 -13.66 23.80 13.15
CA GLU A 204 -12.63 24.83 13.13
C GLU A 204 -12.55 25.53 11.76
N ASN A 205 -12.81 24.84 10.67
CA ASN A 205 -12.65 25.32 9.29
C ASN A 205 -11.21 25.80 9.04
N GLY A 206 -10.25 25.05 9.55
CA GLY A 206 -8.82 25.32 9.49
C GLY A 206 -8.13 24.71 8.27
N VAL A 207 -6.85 24.45 8.42
CA VAL A 207 -6.00 23.82 7.41
C VAL A 207 -5.07 22.83 8.08
N VAL A 208 -4.58 21.84 7.33
CA VAL A 208 -3.63 20.84 7.85
C VAL A 208 -2.35 21.51 8.33
N THR A 209 -2.02 21.29 9.59
CA THR A 209 -0.79 21.79 10.22
C THR A 209 -0.09 20.70 11.04
N GLU A 210 1.08 21.02 11.60
CA GLU A 210 1.67 20.19 12.65
C GLU A 210 0.84 20.33 13.93
N HIS A 211 0.48 19.21 14.55
CA HIS A 211 -0.36 19.25 15.74
C HIS A 211 0.42 19.85 16.93
N PRO A 212 -0.10 20.88 17.61
CA PRO A 212 0.61 21.58 18.67
C PRO A 212 0.81 20.75 19.95
N GLY A 213 0.21 19.57 20.03
CA GLY A 213 0.18 18.69 21.20
C GLY A 213 -1.20 18.73 21.88
N LEU A 214 -1.49 17.65 22.62
CA LEU A 214 -2.75 17.52 23.33
C LEU A 214 -2.83 18.50 24.53
N THR A 215 -4.02 19.01 24.79
CA THR A 215 -4.24 19.96 25.89
C THR A 215 -4.15 19.27 27.26
N VAL A 216 -3.18 19.69 28.07
CA VAL A 216 -3.00 19.14 29.42
C VAL A 216 -4.21 19.46 30.30
N GLY A 217 -4.74 18.45 30.98
CA GLY A 217 -5.86 18.59 31.92
C GLY A 217 -7.23 18.25 31.35
N THR A 218 -7.31 17.98 30.05
CA THR A 218 -8.48 17.38 29.40
C THR A 218 -8.36 15.85 29.40
N ILE A 219 -8.00 15.24 28.28
CA ILE A 219 -7.79 13.80 28.19
C ILE A 219 -6.36 13.41 28.55
N LEU A 220 -5.37 14.19 28.09
CA LEU A 220 -3.96 13.94 28.38
C LEU A 220 -3.70 13.94 29.89
N GLY A 221 -3.13 12.87 30.39
CA GLY A 221 -2.83 12.70 31.80
C GLY A 221 -4.03 12.28 32.65
N THR A 222 -5.19 12.04 32.06
CA THR A 222 -6.34 11.51 32.78
C THR A 222 -6.32 9.99 32.84
N THR A 223 -6.87 9.45 33.92
CA THR A 223 -7.31 8.06 34.02
C THR A 223 -8.82 8.08 34.03
N ASP A 224 -9.43 7.80 32.89
CA ASP A 224 -10.89 7.71 32.84
C ASP A 224 -11.34 6.26 33.04
N SER A 225 -12.48 6.12 33.73
CA SER A 225 -13.18 4.85 33.87
C SER A 225 -14.18 4.59 32.73
N SER A 226 -14.36 5.55 31.81
CA SER A 226 -15.08 5.32 30.58
C SER A 226 -14.28 4.33 29.72
N ALA A 227 -14.93 3.24 29.43
CA ALA A 227 -14.26 2.08 28.94
C ALA A 227 -14.19 2.07 27.42
N LEU A 228 -13.01 2.21 26.86
CA LEU A 228 -12.74 1.63 25.56
C LEU A 228 -12.73 0.10 25.76
N ASN A 229 -13.70 -0.59 25.20
CA ASN A 229 -13.83 -2.05 25.33
C ASN A 229 -13.85 -2.58 26.80
N GLY A 230 -14.22 -1.75 27.77
CA GLY A 230 -14.28 -2.14 29.17
C GLY A 230 -12.95 -2.00 29.94
N LEU A 231 -11.91 -1.46 29.32
CA LEU A 231 -10.62 -1.18 29.98
C LEU A 231 -10.57 0.27 30.46
N PRO A 232 -10.03 0.54 31.65
CA PRO A 232 -9.82 1.90 32.09
C PRO A 232 -8.79 2.59 31.19
N LEU A 233 -9.17 3.72 30.62
CA LEU A 233 -8.29 4.50 29.77
C LEU A 233 -7.26 5.25 30.59
N ASN A 234 -6.02 5.25 30.13
CA ASN A 234 -4.93 6.00 30.73
C ASN A 234 -4.03 6.56 29.62
N PHE A 235 -4.06 7.87 29.44
CA PHE A 235 -3.28 8.58 28.42
C PHE A 235 -2.14 9.42 29.01
N THR A 236 -1.64 9.04 30.20
CA THR A 236 -0.54 9.78 30.85
C THR A 236 0.77 9.77 30.04
N GLY A 237 0.90 8.89 29.05
CA GLY A 237 2.03 8.79 28.14
C GLY A 237 1.74 9.28 26.73
N ALA A 238 0.59 9.92 26.46
CA ALA A 238 0.17 10.28 25.11
C ALA A 238 0.72 11.64 24.62
N ASP A 239 1.68 12.24 25.32
CA ASP A 239 2.35 13.46 24.88
C ASP A 239 3.28 13.16 23.69
N PHE A 240 2.74 13.17 22.47
CA PHE A 240 3.50 12.92 21.25
C PHE A 240 4.46 14.07 20.90
N THR A 241 4.37 15.23 21.56
CA THR A 241 5.36 16.32 21.40
C THR A 241 6.63 16.06 22.20
N ALA A 242 6.65 15.05 23.07
CA ALA A 242 7.83 14.69 23.84
C ALA A 242 9.00 14.28 22.91
N PRO A 243 10.24 14.73 23.22
CA PRO A 243 11.39 14.39 22.38
C PRO A 243 11.58 12.89 22.17
N GLY A 244 11.62 12.47 20.91
CA GLY A 244 11.84 11.06 20.54
C GLY A 244 10.61 10.17 20.65
N TYR A 245 9.42 10.75 20.83
CA TYR A 245 8.17 9.99 20.79
C TYR A 245 8.01 9.33 19.41
N GLN A 246 7.74 8.04 19.40
CA GLN A 246 7.44 7.26 18.20
C GLN A 246 5.96 6.90 18.21
N VAL A 247 5.29 7.12 17.07
CA VAL A 247 3.86 6.85 16.92
C VAL A 247 3.65 5.47 16.34
N ALA A 248 4.21 5.24 15.16
CA ALA A 248 4.00 4.01 14.42
C ALA A 248 5.27 3.56 13.69
N ARG A 249 5.34 2.26 13.39
CA ARG A 249 6.28 1.72 12.41
C ARG A 249 5.51 1.00 11.32
N PHE A 250 5.82 1.32 10.08
CA PHE A 250 5.32 0.59 8.91
C PHE A 250 6.43 -0.28 8.33
N ARG A 251 6.08 -1.51 7.98
CA ARG A 251 6.96 -2.42 7.24
C ARG A 251 6.20 -3.02 6.07
N ILE A 252 6.80 -2.94 4.89
CA ILE A 252 6.30 -3.55 3.67
C ILE A 252 7.34 -4.57 3.19
N GLU A 253 6.96 -5.83 3.17
CA GLU A 253 7.83 -6.96 2.90
C GLU A 253 7.25 -7.83 1.79
N LEU A 254 8.12 -8.35 0.91
CA LEU A 254 7.72 -9.34 -0.08
C LEU A 254 7.44 -10.67 0.63
N VAL A 255 6.27 -11.24 0.38
CA VAL A 255 5.98 -12.60 0.83
C VAL A 255 6.58 -13.56 -0.18
N ASP A 256 7.67 -14.24 0.21
CA ASP A 256 8.26 -15.31 -0.59
C ASP A 256 7.25 -16.47 -0.73
N ASN A 257 6.49 -16.45 -1.80
CA ASN A 257 5.79 -17.64 -2.22
C ASN A 257 6.87 -18.62 -2.71
N GLN A 258 7.36 -19.49 -1.83
CA GLN A 258 8.11 -20.65 -2.22
C GLN A 258 7.20 -21.52 -3.11
N VAL A 259 7.05 -21.10 -4.37
CA VAL A 259 6.50 -21.98 -5.39
C VAL A 259 7.56 -23.06 -5.53
N GLU A 260 7.30 -24.28 -4.97
CA GLU A 260 8.07 -25.46 -5.39
C GLU A 260 8.09 -25.43 -6.92
N ASP A 261 9.29 -25.40 -7.51
CA ASP A 261 9.51 -25.50 -8.94
C ASP A 261 8.78 -26.73 -9.48
N VAL A 262 7.50 -26.58 -9.80
CA VAL A 262 6.77 -27.59 -10.57
C VAL A 262 7.27 -27.42 -12.01
N PRO A 263 8.06 -28.37 -12.55
CA PRO A 263 8.57 -28.25 -13.90
C PRO A 263 7.41 -28.06 -14.86
N GLU A 264 7.43 -26.97 -15.60
CA GLU A 264 6.38 -26.61 -16.55
C GLU A 264 6.07 -27.81 -17.47
N PRO A 265 4.78 -28.11 -17.74
CA PRO A 265 4.40 -29.25 -18.58
C PRO A 265 5.08 -29.28 -19.97
N GLY A 266 5.55 -28.12 -20.45
CA GLY A 266 6.27 -27.99 -21.70
C GLY A 266 7.64 -28.67 -21.74
N ILE A 267 8.36 -28.75 -20.62
CA ILE A 267 9.69 -29.39 -20.56
C ILE A 267 9.53 -30.89 -20.64
N ILE A 268 8.49 -31.45 -20.00
CA ILE A 268 8.21 -32.90 -20.04
C ILE A 268 7.78 -33.34 -21.44
N LEU A 269 6.96 -32.56 -22.13
CA LEU A 269 6.57 -32.83 -23.53
C LEU A 269 7.75 -32.72 -24.48
N GLY A 270 8.67 -31.78 -24.29
CA GLY A 270 9.89 -31.65 -25.09
C GLY A 270 10.84 -32.87 -24.93
N LEU A 271 11.00 -33.34 -23.72
CA LEU A 271 11.85 -34.53 -23.44
C LEU A 271 11.25 -35.83 -23.97
N VAL A 272 9.94 -36.01 -23.92
CA VAL A 272 9.26 -37.21 -24.49
C VAL A 272 9.32 -37.17 -26.01
N ALA A 273 9.18 -36.01 -26.66
CA ALA A 273 9.31 -35.86 -28.12
C ALA A 273 10.75 -36.13 -28.60
N ALA A 274 11.77 -35.62 -27.89
CA ALA A 274 13.18 -35.85 -28.19
C ALA A 274 13.58 -37.32 -27.95
N GLY A 275 13.12 -37.95 -26.86
CA GLY A 275 13.35 -39.35 -26.55
C GLY A 275 12.68 -40.30 -27.55
N GLY A 276 11.48 -39.98 -28.01
CA GLY A 276 10.76 -40.76 -29.04
C GLY A 276 11.45 -40.75 -30.40
N LEU A 277 12.02 -39.64 -30.85
CA LEU A 277 12.77 -39.51 -32.08
C LEU A 277 14.10 -40.30 -32.08
N VAL A 278 14.80 -40.36 -30.93
CA VAL A 278 16.04 -41.12 -30.77
C VAL A 278 15.74 -42.63 -30.80
N ALA A 279 14.65 -43.10 -30.22
CA ALA A 279 14.24 -44.51 -30.24
C ALA A 279 13.78 -44.96 -31.63
N ALA A 280 13.08 -44.11 -32.39
CA ALA A 280 12.66 -44.43 -33.77
C ALA A 280 13.84 -44.54 -34.74
N ASN A 281 14.87 -43.70 -34.59
CA ASN A 281 16.07 -43.74 -35.43
C ASN A 281 16.97 -44.94 -35.14
N ARG A 282 16.97 -45.52 -33.93
CA ARG A 282 17.70 -46.73 -33.59
C ARG A 282 17.08 -47.98 -34.20
N LYS A 283 15.75 -48.08 -34.31
CA LYS A 283 15.06 -49.20 -34.97
C LYS A 283 15.28 -49.26 -36.49
N ARG A 284 15.50 -48.14 -37.16
CA ARG A 284 15.79 -48.09 -38.59
C ARG A 284 17.21 -48.57 -38.97
N LYS A 285 18.17 -48.56 -38.03
CA LYS A 285 19.53 -49.03 -38.32
C LYS A 285 19.74 -50.52 -38.05
N GLN A 286 18.76 -51.25 -37.53
CA GLN A 286 18.82 -52.71 -37.30
C GLN A 286 18.13 -53.57 -38.38
N THR A 287 17.51 -52.93 -39.40
CA THR A 287 16.83 -53.62 -40.51
C THR A 287 17.41 -53.28 -41.87
N ALA A 288 18.69 -52.89 -41.98
CA ALA A 288 19.44 -52.76 -43.22
C ALA A 288 20.72 -53.59 -43.19
#